data_238a4c2f1b5146aaaf9578b19d428047
#
_entry.id   238a4c2f1b5146aaaf9578b19d428047
#
_cell.length_a   1.000
_cell.length_b   1.000
_cell.length_c   1.000
_cell.angle_alpha   90.00
_cell.angle_beta   90.00
_cell.angle_gamma   90.00
#
_symmetry.space_group_name_H-M   'P 1'
#
loop_
_entity.id
_entity.type
_entity.pdbx_description
1 polymer ?
#
loop_
_entity_poly.entity_id
_entity_poly.type
_entity_poly.pdbx_seq_one_letter_code
_entity_poly.pdbx_strand_id
1 'polypeptide(L)'
;MVDFCGLTVAQDTALRRKMREAGVHYNVVKNTLLRIAAQEVGIEGLEPSLEKNTAIAVAPEDPVAVAKIVCDFAKENKELKVKVGVLDGKVIGAEEIKALAALPPKEVLVAKLLGSMNAPISGFVNVLQGTIRNVVYALDAVRKQKESA
;
A
#
# COMPACT_ATOMS: atom_id res chain seq x y z
N MET A 1 -13.76 2.87 1.99
CA MET A 1 -14.98 3.03 2.82
C MET A 1 -14.73 2.45 4.19
N VAL A 2 -15.10 3.19 5.22
CA VAL A 2 -14.85 2.80 6.62
C VAL A 2 -16.11 3.02 7.45
N ASP A 3 -16.27 2.18 8.48
CA ASP A 3 -17.28 2.36 9.53
C ASP A 3 -16.60 3.06 10.71
N PHE A 4 -17.16 4.19 11.11
CA PHE A 4 -16.64 5.00 12.21
C PHE A 4 -17.51 4.93 13.48
N CYS A 5 -18.44 3.97 13.54
CA CYS A 5 -19.26 3.76 14.71
C CYS A 5 -18.40 3.40 15.93
N GLY A 6 -18.60 4.14 17.02
CA GLY A 6 -17.90 3.92 18.28
C GLY A 6 -16.69 4.84 18.51
N LEU A 7 -16.24 5.58 17.51
CA LEU A 7 -15.15 6.55 17.68
C LEU A 7 -15.60 7.74 18.53
N THR A 8 -14.74 8.19 19.42
CA THR A 8 -14.93 9.46 20.14
C THR A 8 -14.66 10.64 19.21
N VAL A 9 -15.25 11.81 19.53
CA VAL A 9 -15.05 13.04 18.76
C VAL A 9 -13.57 13.42 18.64
N ALA A 10 -12.79 13.19 19.70
CA ALA A 10 -11.35 13.46 19.67
C ALA A 10 -10.62 12.55 18.67
N GLN A 11 -10.97 11.26 18.63
CA GLN A 11 -10.38 10.29 17.69
C GLN A 11 -10.76 10.60 16.23
N ASP A 12 -12.04 10.94 15.97
CA ASP A 12 -12.48 11.34 14.61
C ASP A 12 -11.76 12.61 14.14
N THR A 13 -11.59 13.58 15.05
CA THR A 13 -10.83 14.81 14.74
C THR A 13 -9.36 14.51 14.42
N ALA A 14 -8.74 13.62 15.18
CA ALA A 14 -7.36 13.20 14.92
C ALA A 14 -7.23 12.46 13.57
N LEU A 15 -8.20 11.58 13.25
CA LEU A 15 -8.26 10.89 11.96
C LEU A 15 -8.40 11.88 10.80
N ARG A 16 -9.33 12.83 10.91
CA ARG A 16 -9.53 13.88 9.91
C ARG A 16 -8.29 14.74 9.69
N ARG A 17 -7.56 15.04 10.77
CA ARG A 17 -6.30 15.78 10.68
C ARG A 17 -5.24 14.98 9.93
N LYS A 18 -4.99 13.73 10.31
CA LYS A 18 -4.04 12.83 9.62
C LYS A 18 -4.38 12.67 8.13
N MET A 19 -5.69 12.50 7.80
CA MET A 19 -6.16 12.41 6.42
C MET A 19 -5.90 13.67 5.63
N ARG A 20 -6.17 14.84 6.22
CA ARG A 20 -5.97 16.14 5.56
C ARG A 20 -4.49 16.44 5.32
N GLU A 21 -3.62 16.10 6.27
CA GLU A 21 -2.17 16.23 6.14
C GLU A 21 -1.60 15.38 4.98
N ALA A 22 -2.25 14.25 4.69
CA ALA A 22 -1.91 13.37 3.58
C ALA A 22 -2.65 13.69 2.26
N GLY A 23 -3.40 14.80 2.18
CA GLY A 23 -4.15 15.17 0.97
C GLY A 23 -5.38 14.29 0.70
N VAL A 24 -5.85 13.53 1.69
CA VAL A 24 -6.99 12.62 1.56
C VAL A 24 -8.29 13.33 1.93
N HIS A 25 -9.26 13.29 1.05
CA HIS A 25 -10.61 13.80 1.33
C HIS A 25 -11.42 12.77 2.10
N TYR A 26 -11.71 13.06 3.37
CA TYR A 26 -12.52 12.21 4.24
C TYR A 26 -13.89 12.85 4.48
N ASN A 27 -14.93 12.20 3.99
CA ASN A 27 -16.32 12.68 4.09
C ASN A 27 -17.26 11.56 4.55
N VAL A 28 -18.24 11.93 5.37
CA VAL A 28 -19.36 11.04 5.74
C VAL A 28 -20.46 11.22 4.71
N VAL A 29 -20.89 10.14 4.10
CA VAL A 29 -21.91 10.17 3.03
C VAL A 29 -23.03 9.19 3.34
N LYS A 30 -24.25 9.56 2.95
CA LYS A 30 -25.44 8.70 3.04
C LYS A 30 -25.29 7.49 2.12
N ASN A 31 -25.57 6.28 2.63
CA ASN A 31 -25.51 5.04 1.87
C ASN A 31 -26.41 5.03 0.63
N THR A 32 -27.57 5.70 0.72
CA THR A 32 -28.49 5.82 -0.44
C THR A 32 -27.87 6.58 -1.60
N LEU A 33 -27.15 7.66 -1.32
CA LEU A 33 -26.44 8.43 -2.36
C LEU A 33 -25.28 7.64 -2.95
N LEU A 34 -24.56 6.89 -2.10
CA LEU A 34 -23.49 6.00 -2.55
C LEU A 34 -24.00 4.91 -3.48
N ARG A 35 -25.15 4.33 -3.18
CA ARG A 35 -25.78 3.31 -4.02
C ARG A 35 -26.14 3.86 -5.40
N ILE A 36 -26.75 5.03 -5.46
CA ILE A 36 -27.09 5.69 -6.73
C ILE A 36 -25.82 5.98 -7.55
N ALA A 37 -24.81 6.58 -6.92
CA ALA A 37 -23.56 6.91 -7.57
C ALA A 37 -22.81 5.64 -8.06
N ALA A 38 -22.82 4.55 -7.29
CA ALA A 38 -22.21 3.29 -7.69
C ALA A 38 -22.93 2.67 -8.90
N GLN A 39 -24.26 2.75 -8.96
CA GLN A 39 -25.04 2.29 -10.10
C GLN A 39 -24.78 3.12 -11.37
N GLU A 40 -24.68 4.45 -11.25
CA GLU A 40 -24.34 5.33 -12.37
C GLU A 40 -22.94 5.07 -12.95
N VAL A 41 -21.97 4.76 -12.09
CA VAL A 41 -20.58 4.46 -12.50
C VAL A 41 -20.41 2.98 -12.92
N GLY A 42 -21.40 2.12 -12.65
CA GLY A 42 -21.34 0.69 -12.99
C GLY A 42 -20.44 -0.14 -12.07
N ILE A 43 -20.28 0.27 -10.81
CA ILE A 43 -19.50 -0.48 -9.81
C ILE A 43 -20.42 -1.48 -9.11
N GLU A 44 -20.30 -2.74 -9.49
CA GLU A 44 -21.06 -3.84 -8.88
C GLU A 44 -20.36 -4.39 -7.62
N GLY A 45 -21.15 -4.93 -6.68
CA GLY A 45 -20.62 -5.59 -5.47
C GLY A 45 -20.44 -4.67 -4.25
N LEU A 46 -20.80 -3.39 -4.31
CA LEU A 46 -20.77 -2.47 -3.17
C LEU A 46 -21.98 -2.61 -2.23
N GLU A 47 -23.11 -3.10 -2.74
CA GLU A 47 -24.40 -3.14 -2.02
C GLU A 47 -24.33 -3.83 -0.65
N PRO A 48 -23.72 -5.02 -0.50
CA PRO A 48 -23.68 -5.70 0.81
C PRO A 48 -22.82 -4.97 1.85
N SER A 49 -21.94 -4.06 1.41
CA SER A 49 -21.05 -3.30 2.29
C SER A 49 -21.62 -1.95 2.71
N LEU A 50 -22.74 -1.52 2.12
CA LEU A 50 -23.40 -0.24 2.41
C LEU A 50 -24.42 -0.35 3.58
N GLU A 51 -24.05 -1.08 4.62
CA GLU A 51 -24.79 -1.16 5.87
C GLU A 51 -24.21 -0.19 6.90
N LYS A 52 -25.04 0.28 7.85
CA LYS A 52 -24.64 1.18 8.93
C LYS A 52 -24.04 2.51 8.44
N ASN A 53 -23.29 3.16 9.31
CA ASN A 53 -22.65 4.43 8.99
C ASN A 53 -21.45 4.19 8.05
N THR A 54 -21.31 5.04 7.05
CA THR A 54 -20.22 4.90 6.06
C THR A 54 -19.55 6.25 5.84
N ALA A 55 -18.24 6.26 6.03
CA ALA A 55 -17.40 7.37 5.62
C ALA A 55 -16.53 6.92 4.43
N ILE A 56 -16.28 7.87 3.54
CA ILE A 56 -15.43 7.67 2.36
C ILE A 56 -14.14 8.45 2.56
N ALA A 57 -13.02 7.79 2.34
CA ALA A 57 -11.73 8.42 2.17
C ALA A 57 -11.33 8.31 0.70
N VAL A 58 -11.13 9.43 0.04
CA VAL A 58 -10.77 9.51 -1.39
C VAL A 58 -9.42 10.21 -1.52
N ALA A 59 -8.48 9.57 -2.21
CA ALA A 59 -7.25 10.19 -2.65
C ALA A 59 -7.07 9.91 -4.15
N PRO A 60 -7.10 10.95 -4.99
CA PRO A 60 -6.94 10.77 -6.44
C PRO A 60 -5.51 10.40 -6.84
N GLU A 61 -4.52 10.80 -6.04
CA GLU A 61 -3.11 10.65 -6.41
C GLU A 61 -2.46 9.39 -5.86
N ASP A 62 -2.74 9.04 -4.59
CA ASP A 62 -2.07 7.92 -3.90
C ASP A 62 -3.03 7.06 -3.06
N PRO A 63 -3.58 5.98 -3.63
CA PRO A 63 -4.47 5.06 -2.92
C PRO A 63 -3.76 4.31 -1.79
N VAL A 64 -2.42 4.14 -1.86
CA VAL A 64 -1.64 3.45 -0.83
C VAL A 64 -1.55 4.27 0.45
N ALA A 65 -1.45 5.61 0.34
CA ALA A 65 -1.44 6.50 1.50
C ALA A 65 -2.74 6.38 2.31
N VAL A 66 -3.90 6.33 1.64
CA VAL A 66 -5.20 6.13 2.29
C VAL A 66 -5.23 4.80 3.05
N ALA A 67 -4.81 3.71 2.37
CA ALA A 67 -4.83 2.38 2.96
C ALA A 67 -3.93 2.31 4.21
N LYS A 68 -2.75 2.93 4.18
CA LYS A 68 -1.83 2.99 5.34
C LYS A 68 -2.46 3.73 6.52
N ILE A 69 -2.93 4.96 6.29
CA ILE A 69 -3.51 5.79 7.37
C ILE A 69 -4.69 5.07 8.00
N VAL A 70 -5.59 4.49 7.19
CA VAL A 70 -6.76 3.78 7.68
C VAL A 70 -6.36 2.53 8.46
N CYS A 71 -5.42 1.73 7.94
CA CYS A 71 -4.96 0.50 8.60
C CYS A 71 -4.21 0.80 9.89
N ASP A 72 -3.35 1.82 9.93
CA ASP A 72 -2.60 2.19 11.13
C ASP A 72 -3.54 2.73 12.21
N PHE A 73 -4.50 3.58 11.82
CA PHE A 73 -5.52 4.05 12.74
C PHE A 73 -6.46 2.94 13.23
N ALA A 74 -6.76 1.94 12.39
CA ALA A 74 -7.55 0.77 12.79
C ALA A 74 -6.78 -0.15 13.76
N LYS A 75 -5.45 -0.16 13.74
CA LYS A 75 -4.61 -0.85 14.76
C LYS A 75 -4.67 -0.14 16.11
N GLU A 76 -4.64 1.21 16.09
CA GLU A 76 -4.72 2.03 17.31
C GLU A 76 -6.14 2.00 17.91
N ASN A 77 -7.17 1.98 17.05
CA ASN A 77 -8.59 2.05 17.44
C ASN A 77 -9.37 0.88 16.81
N LYS A 78 -9.66 -0.13 17.62
CA LYS A 78 -10.39 -1.36 17.20
C LYS A 78 -11.82 -1.11 16.73
N GLU A 79 -12.38 0.06 17.02
CA GLU A 79 -13.73 0.46 16.65
C GLU A 79 -13.85 0.89 15.18
N LEU A 80 -12.75 1.36 14.58
CA LEU A 80 -12.70 1.67 13.15
C LEU A 80 -12.63 0.37 12.34
N LYS A 81 -13.67 0.08 11.60
CA LYS A 81 -13.72 -1.10 10.73
C LYS A 81 -13.60 -0.69 9.26
N VAL A 82 -12.63 -1.29 8.59
CA VAL A 82 -12.49 -1.16 7.15
C VAL A 82 -13.52 -2.06 6.48
N LYS A 83 -14.40 -1.50 5.67
CA LYS A 83 -15.44 -2.26 4.95
C LYS A 83 -14.91 -2.76 3.61
N VAL A 84 -14.82 -1.86 2.68
CA VAL A 84 -14.49 -2.16 1.27
C VAL A 84 -13.74 -0.96 0.69
N GLY A 85 -12.83 -1.23 -0.23
CA GLY A 85 -12.21 -0.22 -1.08
C GLY A 85 -12.71 -0.32 -2.51
N VAL A 86 -12.55 0.76 -3.25
CA VAL A 86 -12.74 0.78 -4.70
C VAL A 86 -11.44 1.30 -5.31
N LEU A 87 -10.85 0.51 -6.18
CA LEU A 87 -9.63 0.86 -6.91
C LEU A 87 -9.87 0.61 -8.39
N ASP A 88 -9.75 1.65 -9.20
CA ASP A 88 -9.94 1.58 -10.67
C ASP A 88 -11.26 0.89 -11.09
N GLY A 89 -12.35 1.14 -10.35
CA GLY A 89 -13.66 0.56 -10.60
C GLY A 89 -13.85 -0.87 -10.08
N LYS A 90 -12.83 -1.48 -9.47
CA LYS A 90 -12.92 -2.80 -8.84
C LYS A 90 -13.10 -2.68 -7.34
N VAL A 91 -13.99 -3.52 -6.82
CA VAL A 91 -14.24 -3.61 -5.39
C VAL A 91 -13.20 -4.54 -4.77
N ILE A 92 -12.49 -4.05 -3.76
CA ILE A 92 -11.45 -4.77 -3.03
C ILE A 92 -11.86 -4.99 -1.58
N GLY A 93 -11.62 -6.19 -1.07
CA GLY A 93 -11.95 -6.59 0.29
C GLY A 93 -11.01 -6.02 1.36
N ALA A 94 -11.39 -6.19 2.63
CA ALA A 94 -10.60 -5.70 3.76
C ALA A 94 -9.19 -6.34 3.85
N GLU A 95 -9.01 -7.58 3.41
CA GLU A 95 -7.70 -8.25 3.38
C GLU A 95 -6.79 -7.65 2.31
N GLU A 96 -7.33 -7.35 1.15
CA GLU A 96 -6.60 -6.71 0.06
C GLU A 96 -6.19 -5.27 0.42
N ILE A 97 -7.04 -4.56 1.16
CA ILE A 97 -6.70 -3.22 1.69
C ILE A 97 -5.52 -3.30 2.68
N LYS A 98 -5.46 -4.34 3.52
CA LYS A 98 -4.31 -4.59 4.39
C LYS A 98 -3.04 -4.89 3.59
N ALA A 99 -3.17 -5.68 2.53
CA ALA A 99 -2.06 -5.96 1.62
C ALA A 99 -1.57 -4.67 0.93
N LEU A 100 -2.49 -3.81 0.46
CA LEU A 100 -2.16 -2.48 -0.09
C LEU A 100 -1.45 -1.59 0.93
N ALA A 101 -1.88 -1.60 2.19
CA ALA A 101 -1.23 -0.83 3.25
C ALA A 101 0.20 -1.29 3.54
N ALA A 102 0.53 -2.56 3.27
CA ALA A 102 1.89 -3.09 3.40
C ALA A 102 2.82 -2.71 2.24
N LEU A 103 2.28 -2.18 1.14
CA LEU A 103 3.08 -1.77 -0.01
C LEU A 103 3.91 -0.50 0.30
N PRO A 104 5.13 -0.41 -0.24
CA PRO A 104 5.92 0.82 -0.17
C PRO A 104 5.32 1.92 -1.06
N PRO A 105 5.75 3.18 -0.90
CA PRO A 105 5.32 4.30 -1.76
C PRO A 105 5.54 4.01 -3.25
N LYS A 106 4.76 4.69 -4.11
CA LYS A 106 4.79 4.52 -5.57
C LYS A 106 6.20 4.59 -6.16
N GLU A 107 7.01 5.52 -5.69
CA GLU A 107 8.40 5.70 -6.15
C GLU A 107 9.26 4.44 -5.94
N VAL A 108 9.12 3.82 -4.76
CA VAL A 108 9.85 2.58 -4.43
C VAL A 108 9.34 1.39 -5.24
N LEU A 109 8.03 1.35 -5.55
CA LEU A 109 7.45 0.30 -6.42
C LEU A 109 7.98 0.42 -7.84
N VAL A 110 8.06 1.65 -8.39
CA VAL A 110 8.64 1.91 -9.70
C VAL A 110 10.13 1.53 -9.72
N ALA A 111 10.88 1.91 -8.68
CA ALA A 111 12.29 1.53 -8.56
C ALA A 111 12.48 0.00 -8.52
N LYS A 112 11.64 -0.72 -7.78
CA LYS A 112 11.65 -2.20 -7.76
C LYS A 112 11.31 -2.80 -9.12
N LEU A 113 10.32 -2.25 -9.82
CA LEU A 113 9.97 -2.69 -11.17
C LEU A 113 11.15 -2.51 -12.13
N LEU A 114 11.76 -1.33 -12.16
CA LEU A 114 12.94 -1.06 -12.98
C LEU A 114 14.11 -1.98 -12.62
N GLY A 115 14.34 -2.22 -11.33
CA GLY A 115 15.34 -3.16 -10.84
C GLY A 115 15.08 -4.59 -11.34
N SER A 116 13.83 -5.07 -11.26
CA SER A 116 13.48 -6.41 -11.73
C SER A 116 13.59 -6.56 -13.24
N MET A 117 13.29 -5.52 -14.01
CA MET A 117 13.47 -5.52 -15.48
C MET A 117 14.95 -5.53 -15.88
N ASN A 118 15.80 -4.86 -15.11
CA ASN A 118 17.25 -4.85 -15.34
C ASN A 118 17.98 -6.06 -14.75
N ALA A 119 17.35 -6.80 -13.84
CA ALA A 119 17.98 -7.94 -13.16
C ALA A 119 18.53 -9.02 -14.10
N PRO A 120 17.85 -9.44 -15.20
CA PRO A 120 18.39 -10.42 -16.14
C PRO A 120 19.69 -9.96 -16.80
N ILE A 121 19.74 -8.68 -17.21
CA ILE A 121 20.93 -8.09 -17.85
C ILE A 121 22.07 -8.00 -16.87
N SER A 122 21.81 -7.47 -15.67
CA SER A 122 22.80 -7.34 -14.60
C SER A 122 23.29 -8.71 -14.14
N GLY A 123 22.41 -9.72 -14.07
CA GLY A 123 22.74 -11.10 -13.75
C GLY A 123 23.72 -11.71 -14.77
N PHE A 124 23.45 -11.53 -16.06
CA PHE A 124 24.31 -12.00 -17.12
C PHE A 124 25.72 -11.35 -17.05
N VAL A 125 25.76 -10.03 -16.90
CA VAL A 125 27.04 -9.31 -16.73
C VAL A 125 27.80 -9.78 -15.50
N ASN A 126 27.12 -9.99 -14.38
CA ASN A 126 27.73 -10.48 -13.16
C ASN A 126 28.30 -11.91 -13.30
N VAL A 127 27.62 -12.78 -14.05
CA VAL A 127 28.14 -14.13 -14.34
C VAL A 127 29.41 -14.04 -15.19
N LEU A 128 29.44 -13.22 -16.22
CA LEU A 128 30.64 -13.01 -17.06
C LEU A 128 31.82 -12.40 -16.26
N GLN A 129 31.52 -11.42 -15.40
CA GLN A 129 32.54 -10.84 -14.52
C GLN A 129 32.97 -11.79 -13.39
N GLY A 130 32.08 -12.68 -12.95
CA GLY A 130 32.33 -13.62 -11.87
C GLY A 130 33.55 -14.53 -12.13
N THR A 131 33.72 -14.97 -13.37
CA THR A 131 34.89 -15.79 -13.78
C THR A 131 36.19 -15.07 -13.57
N ILE A 132 36.26 -13.78 -13.92
CA ILE A 132 37.47 -12.95 -13.75
C ILE A 132 37.71 -12.64 -12.27
N ARG A 133 36.65 -12.29 -11.52
CA ARG A 133 36.73 -12.01 -10.08
C ARG A 133 37.19 -13.23 -9.27
N ASN A 134 36.73 -14.42 -9.62
CA ASN A 134 37.13 -15.65 -8.92
C ASN A 134 38.62 -15.91 -9.01
N VAL A 135 39.27 -15.60 -10.14
CA VAL A 135 40.73 -15.70 -10.28
C VAL A 135 41.43 -14.71 -9.34
N VAL A 136 40.96 -13.47 -9.26
CA VAL A 136 41.53 -12.46 -8.36
C VAL A 136 41.35 -12.85 -6.90
N TYR A 137 40.17 -13.37 -6.52
CA TYR A 137 39.93 -13.85 -5.14
C TYR A 137 40.80 -15.07 -4.79
N ALA A 138 41.04 -15.98 -5.74
CA ALA A 138 41.97 -17.11 -5.52
C ALA A 138 43.41 -16.62 -5.29
N LEU A 139 43.88 -15.67 -6.08
CA LEU A 139 45.19 -15.04 -5.90
C LEU A 139 45.33 -14.32 -4.56
N ASP A 140 44.28 -13.56 -4.16
CA ASP A 140 44.25 -12.87 -2.88
C ASP A 140 44.23 -13.85 -1.68
N ALA A 141 43.53 -14.97 -1.83
CA ALA A 141 43.52 -16.02 -0.80
C ALA A 141 44.91 -16.66 -0.64
N VAL A 142 45.61 -16.94 -1.73
CA VAL A 142 47.02 -17.48 -1.73
C VAL A 142 47.96 -16.45 -1.11
N ARG A 143 47.80 -15.18 -1.44
CA ARG A 143 48.62 -14.11 -0.84
C ARG A 143 48.44 -14.06 0.67
N LYS A 144 47.19 -14.04 1.16
CA LYS A 144 46.87 -14.02 2.59
C LYS A 144 47.41 -15.25 3.32
N GLN A 145 47.37 -16.44 2.70
CA GLN A 145 47.97 -17.64 3.29
C GLN A 145 49.49 -17.51 3.44
N LYS A 146 50.15 -16.87 2.48
CA LYS A 146 51.62 -16.65 2.56
C LYS A 146 52.04 -15.56 3.55
N GLU A 147 51.14 -14.56 3.79
CA GLU A 147 51.38 -13.51 4.78
C GLU A 147 51.08 -13.97 6.21
N SER A 148 50.30 -15.05 6.39
CA SER A 148 49.94 -15.64 7.69
C SER A 148 50.80 -16.88 8.08
N ALA A 149 51.71 -17.33 7.20
CA ALA A 149 52.68 -18.39 7.44
C ALA A 149 54.06 -17.81 7.70
#